data_3b294a382885ee598ea96af8fc8d32c2
#
_entry.id   3b294a382885ee598ea96af8fc8d32c2
#
_cell.length_a   1.000
_cell.length_b   1.000
_cell.length_c   1.000
_cell.angle_alpha   90.00
_cell.angle_beta   90.00
_cell.angle_gamma   90.00
#
_symmetry.space_group_name_H-M   'P 1'
#
loop_
_entity.id
_entity.type
_entity.pdbx_description
1 polymer ?
#
loop_
_entity_poly.entity_id
_entity_poly.type
_entity_poly.pdbx_seq_one_letter_code
_entity_poly.pdbx_strand_id
1 'polypeptide(L)'
;MSPSKRYAKKQAKARQRRRLQAHERLERDRRQAQRAAEALHQALEDLGLPANLVGEIEGRLHSQHKLLGKIVGVMFPALFGCRTPSELCRVRGWDKHWPSRILGALPKRSWLKRLRRLALEVLAPLWRHVASKSPATQSRWQWTWVWDDSVFHKYGEQLGLVGRWWSGQHKRVLSGIDGLLLLVVIGDGRLVVPVDFAIRRPDPVGPGAPCRDKLSWARVMLDERMAALRRHGLEVPAPIMVADSWFSDSKLMQYVGETHQGTLLVEGKQSYIFTLANGHKVKGHDLIEGKMWQWRQSPWEPGVYYVRLRATSPTYGQVTIVIVDEPGQDRFYLLCLETTLSAPQLIRRWRRRTWIEFVFRTLKHLLATEACQVRSENAYYGHLVLRLIGSFILFYTARVICKGHLTIEEIIFRLKHDWRFVDLEALELQALS
;
A
#
# COMPACT_ATOMS: atom_id res chain seq x y z
N MET A 1 -29.46 61.58 -0.44
CA MET A 1 -28.97 60.59 0.56
C MET A 1 -27.64 61.08 1.09
N SER A 2 -27.50 61.17 2.40
CA SER A 2 -26.21 61.57 3.00
C SER A 2 -25.11 60.56 2.73
N PRO A 3 -23.84 60.97 2.63
CA PRO A 3 -22.70 60.06 2.38
C PRO A 3 -22.64 58.86 3.34
N SER A 4 -23.05 59.04 4.61
CA SER A 4 -23.10 57.99 5.62
C SER A 4 -24.12 56.89 5.32
N LYS A 5 -25.30 57.23 4.79
CA LYS A 5 -26.33 56.26 4.39
C LYS A 5 -25.89 55.41 3.16
N ARG A 6 -25.16 56.01 2.22
CA ARG A 6 -24.59 55.27 1.08
C ARG A 6 -23.51 54.27 1.52
N TYR A 7 -22.66 54.65 2.45
CA TYR A 7 -21.61 53.78 3.00
C TYR A 7 -22.20 52.61 3.78
N ALA A 8 -23.18 52.86 4.65
CA ALA A 8 -23.87 51.80 5.39
C ALA A 8 -24.56 50.78 4.45
N LYS A 9 -25.22 51.24 3.37
CA LYS A 9 -25.84 50.36 2.36
C LYS A 9 -24.81 49.54 1.61
N LYS A 10 -23.62 50.10 1.29
CA LYS A 10 -22.52 49.39 0.65
C LYS A 10 -21.94 48.28 1.57
N GLN A 11 -21.78 48.59 2.86
CA GLN A 11 -21.33 47.61 3.86
C GLN A 11 -22.35 46.48 4.07
N ALA A 12 -23.65 46.80 4.14
CA ALA A 12 -24.70 45.79 4.28
C ALA A 12 -24.73 44.83 3.09
N LYS A 13 -24.63 45.34 1.84
CA LYS A 13 -24.52 44.52 0.63
C LYS A 13 -23.27 43.65 0.65
N ALA A 14 -22.12 44.17 1.08
CA ALA A 14 -20.88 43.38 1.16
C ALA A 14 -20.99 42.25 2.21
N ARG A 15 -21.61 42.53 3.39
CA ARG A 15 -21.89 41.50 4.41
C ARG A 15 -22.85 40.43 3.91
N GLN A 16 -23.92 40.81 3.21
CA GLN A 16 -24.88 39.88 2.61
C GLN A 16 -24.21 38.99 1.57
N ARG A 17 -23.36 39.55 0.67
CA ARG A 17 -22.61 38.80 -0.34
C ARG A 17 -21.64 37.82 0.30
N ARG A 18 -20.92 38.20 1.37
CA ARG A 18 -20.03 37.30 2.12
C ARG A 18 -20.80 36.14 2.78
N ARG A 19 -21.98 36.42 3.35
CA ARG A 19 -22.86 35.38 3.94
C ARG A 19 -23.35 34.41 2.89
N LEU A 20 -23.78 34.89 1.71
CA LEU A 20 -24.22 34.05 0.61
C LEU A 20 -23.07 33.16 0.11
N GLN A 21 -21.89 33.75 -0.12
CA GLN A 21 -20.71 32.99 -0.52
C GLN A 21 -20.27 31.93 0.51
N ALA A 22 -20.38 32.27 1.80
CA ALA A 22 -20.08 31.32 2.88
C ALA A 22 -21.09 30.16 2.90
N HIS A 23 -22.40 30.48 2.69
CA HIS A 23 -23.43 29.44 2.59
C HIS A 23 -23.26 28.55 1.38
N GLU A 24 -23.00 29.09 0.20
CA GLU A 24 -22.73 28.33 -1.03
C GLU A 24 -21.50 27.44 -0.88
N ARG A 25 -20.45 27.92 -0.19
CA ARG A 25 -19.27 27.14 0.13
C ARG A 25 -19.61 25.97 1.05
N LEU A 26 -20.36 26.22 2.12
CA LEU A 26 -20.78 25.19 3.07
C LEU A 26 -21.62 24.09 2.38
N GLU A 27 -22.56 24.49 1.54
CA GLU A 27 -23.39 23.53 0.77
C GLU A 27 -22.58 22.73 -0.25
N ARG A 28 -21.55 23.33 -0.83
CA ARG A 28 -20.62 22.62 -1.71
C ARG A 28 -19.81 21.60 -0.94
N ASP A 29 -19.23 22.00 0.20
CA ASP A 29 -18.43 21.12 1.04
C ASP A 29 -19.26 19.94 1.55
N ARG A 30 -20.53 20.20 1.93
CA ARG A 30 -21.49 19.17 2.35
C ARG A 30 -21.80 18.17 1.26
N ARG A 31 -22.10 18.61 0.04
CA ARG A 31 -22.34 17.71 -1.11
C ARG A 31 -21.11 16.89 -1.45
N GLN A 32 -19.91 17.44 -1.29
CA GLN A 32 -18.68 16.72 -1.54
C GLN A 32 -18.39 15.67 -0.45
N ALA A 33 -18.70 15.96 0.82
CA ALA A 33 -18.59 15.00 1.91
C ALA A 33 -19.57 13.84 1.73
N GLN A 34 -20.80 14.13 1.34
CA GLN A 34 -21.79 13.11 1.03
C GLN A 34 -21.33 12.17 -0.09
N ARG A 35 -20.83 12.70 -1.20
CA ARG A 35 -20.28 11.89 -2.31
C ARG A 35 -19.10 11.02 -1.86
N ALA A 36 -18.24 11.53 -1.00
CA ALA A 36 -17.13 10.76 -0.46
C ALA A 36 -17.61 9.59 0.43
N ALA A 37 -18.66 9.82 1.23
CA ALA A 37 -19.28 8.78 2.04
C ALA A 37 -19.97 7.71 1.19
N GLU A 38 -20.79 8.09 0.22
CA GLU A 38 -21.43 7.18 -0.72
C GLU A 38 -20.39 6.32 -1.47
N ALA A 39 -19.28 6.95 -1.91
CA ALA A 39 -18.20 6.22 -2.57
C ALA A 39 -17.50 5.22 -1.64
N LEU A 40 -17.33 5.56 -0.36
CA LEU A 40 -16.76 4.66 0.64
C LEU A 40 -17.71 3.49 0.95
N HIS A 41 -19.02 3.76 1.09
CA HIS A 41 -20.03 2.72 1.27
C HIS A 41 -20.04 1.75 0.08
N GLN A 42 -20.07 2.27 -1.15
CA GLN A 42 -19.99 1.45 -2.34
C GLN A 42 -18.74 0.57 -2.37
N ALA A 43 -17.59 1.11 -1.96
CA ALA A 43 -16.35 0.33 -1.89
C ALA A 43 -16.43 -0.79 -0.85
N LEU A 44 -17.06 -0.56 0.31
CA LEU A 44 -17.27 -1.58 1.33
C LEU A 44 -18.19 -2.71 0.82
N GLU A 45 -19.26 -2.36 0.11
CA GLU A 45 -20.19 -3.31 -0.49
C GLU A 45 -19.53 -4.12 -1.62
N ASP A 46 -18.89 -3.46 -2.58
CA ASP A 46 -18.19 -4.10 -3.70
C ASP A 46 -17.15 -5.13 -3.23
N LEU A 47 -16.51 -4.84 -2.09
CA LEU A 47 -15.51 -5.71 -1.49
C LEU A 47 -16.10 -6.79 -0.56
N GLY A 48 -17.42 -6.83 -0.38
CA GLY A 48 -18.10 -7.79 0.49
C GLY A 48 -17.63 -7.77 1.96
N LEU A 49 -17.02 -6.65 2.38
CA LEU A 49 -16.35 -6.55 3.68
C LEU A 49 -17.28 -6.66 4.88
N PRO A 50 -18.52 -6.12 4.87
CA PRO A 50 -19.42 -6.24 6.00
C PRO A 50 -19.65 -7.67 6.43
N ALA A 51 -20.08 -8.54 5.52
CA ALA A 51 -20.40 -9.94 5.83
C ALA A 51 -19.17 -10.75 6.26
N ASN A 52 -18.03 -10.56 5.57
CA ASN A 52 -16.84 -11.36 5.78
C ASN A 52 -16.05 -11.01 7.05
N LEU A 53 -16.07 -9.74 7.49
CA LEU A 53 -15.38 -9.30 8.71
C LEU A 53 -16.22 -9.51 9.97
N VAL A 54 -17.52 -9.30 9.86
CA VAL A 54 -18.44 -9.38 11.00
C VAL A 54 -18.57 -10.82 11.49
N GLY A 55 -18.88 -11.77 10.63
CA GLY A 55 -19.26 -13.13 11.00
C GLY A 55 -18.23 -13.89 11.87
N GLU A 56 -16.92 -13.83 11.56
CA GLU A 56 -15.93 -14.51 12.39
C GLU A 56 -15.62 -13.78 13.73
N ILE A 57 -15.71 -12.46 13.74
CA ILE A 57 -15.50 -11.67 14.96
C ILE A 57 -16.70 -11.80 15.88
N GLU A 58 -17.90 -11.79 15.30
CA GLU A 58 -19.18 -11.95 15.99
C GLU A 58 -19.27 -13.27 16.75
N GLY A 59 -18.97 -14.39 16.07
CA GLY A 59 -18.98 -15.70 16.69
C GLY A 59 -18.06 -15.84 17.92
N ARG A 60 -17.09 -14.93 18.09
CA ARG A 60 -16.16 -14.92 19.22
C ARG A 60 -16.48 -13.88 20.31
N LEU A 61 -17.17 -12.82 19.95
CA LEU A 61 -17.47 -11.75 20.91
C LEU A 61 -18.83 -11.88 21.57
N HIS A 62 -19.67 -12.83 21.14
CA HIS A 62 -21.05 -13.05 21.64
C HIS A 62 -21.91 -11.78 21.70
N SER A 63 -21.60 -10.77 20.89
CA SER A 63 -22.30 -9.49 20.84
C SER A 63 -22.38 -8.99 19.41
N GLN A 64 -23.60 -8.91 18.90
CA GLN A 64 -23.89 -8.48 17.53
C GLN A 64 -24.11 -6.96 17.43
N HIS A 65 -24.44 -6.31 18.56
CA HIS A 65 -24.88 -4.93 18.53
C HIS A 65 -23.79 -3.96 18.05
N LYS A 66 -24.03 -3.35 16.88
CA LYS A 66 -23.17 -2.32 16.28
C LYS A 66 -21.72 -2.77 16.04
N LEU A 67 -21.50 -4.07 15.75
CA LEU A 67 -20.16 -4.61 15.59
C LEU A 67 -19.47 -4.08 14.35
N LEU A 68 -20.18 -3.99 13.22
CA LEU A 68 -19.61 -3.45 11.96
C LEU A 68 -19.13 -2.01 12.15
N GLY A 69 -19.96 -1.15 12.74
CA GLY A 69 -19.59 0.22 13.03
C GLY A 69 -18.36 0.34 13.93
N LYS A 70 -18.23 -0.55 14.92
CA LYS A 70 -17.05 -0.62 15.79
C LYS A 70 -15.79 -1.09 15.04
N ILE A 71 -15.92 -2.07 14.13
CA ILE A 71 -14.82 -2.53 13.27
C ILE A 71 -14.36 -1.40 12.33
N VAL A 72 -15.29 -0.72 11.68
CA VAL A 72 -15.00 0.45 10.82
C VAL A 72 -14.35 1.56 11.63
N GLY A 73 -14.84 1.83 12.84
CA GLY A 73 -14.25 2.79 13.75
C GLY A 73 -12.82 2.43 14.20
N VAL A 74 -12.56 1.15 14.45
CA VAL A 74 -11.20 0.66 14.72
C VAL A 74 -10.33 0.78 13.48
N MET A 75 -10.87 0.51 12.31
CA MET A 75 -10.16 0.58 11.02
C MET A 75 -9.82 2.02 10.62
N PHE A 76 -10.73 2.96 10.83
CA PHE A 76 -10.66 4.32 10.34
C PHE A 76 -10.93 5.39 11.41
N PRO A 77 -10.24 5.43 12.55
CA PRO A 77 -10.52 6.47 13.55
C PRO A 77 -10.33 7.89 13.00
N ALA A 78 -9.45 8.05 12.01
CA ALA A 78 -9.21 9.34 11.35
C ALA A 78 -10.46 9.91 10.64
N LEU A 79 -11.35 9.05 10.12
CA LEU A 79 -12.62 9.49 9.51
C LEU A 79 -13.56 10.14 10.53
N PHE A 80 -13.39 9.83 11.80
CA PHE A 80 -14.15 10.41 12.92
C PHE A 80 -13.39 11.52 13.65
N GLY A 81 -12.33 12.05 13.05
CA GLY A 81 -11.50 13.08 13.66
C GLY A 81 -10.63 12.59 14.83
N CYS A 82 -10.55 11.29 15.06
CA CYS A 82 -9.80 10.66 16.14
C CYS A 82 -8.45 10.09 15.65
N ARG A 83 -7.44 10.16 16.50
CA ARG A 83 -6.12 9.57 16.19
C ARG A 83 -6.06 8.08 16.50
N THR A 84 -6.80 7.66 17.52
CA THR A 84 -6.79 6.27 18.01
C THR A 84 -8.20 5.71 18.15
N PRO A 85 -8.37 4.38 18.06
CA PRO A 85 -9.65 3.74 18.38
C PRO A 85 -10.13 4.02 19.80
N SER A 86 -9.22 4.14 20.77
CA SER A 86 -9.57 4.46 22.17
C SER A 86 -10.13 5.89 22.32
N GLU A 87 -9.59 6.82 21.56
CA GLU A 87 -10.14 8.19 21.47
C GLU A 87 -11.55 8.18 20.88
N LEU A 88 -11.75 7.40 19.81
CA LEU A 88 -13.08 7.24 19.20
C LEU A 88 -14.09 6.68 20.19
N CYS A 89 -13.71 5.64 20.97
CA CYS A 89 -14.58 5.07 21.99
C CYS A 89 -15.01 6.13 23.01
N ARG A 90 -14.09 7.00 23.45
CA ARG A 90 -14.40 8.12 24.37
C ARG A 90 -15.37 9.12 23.76
N VAL A 91 -15.14 9.51 22.53
CA VAL A 91 -15.99 10.49 21.81
C VAL A 91 -17.40 9.92 21.55
N ARG A 92 -17.50 8.62 21.30
CA ARG A 92 -18.76 7.92 21.01
C ARG A 92 -19.48 7.36 22.23
N GLY A 93 -18.90 7.48 23.42
CA GLY A 93 -19.43 6.84 24.62
C GLY A 93 -19.38 5.30 24.58
N TRP A 94 -18.52 4.73 23.74
CA TRP A 94 -18.33 3.29 23.67
C TRP A 94 -17.42 2.79 24.80
N ASP A 95 -17.58 1.52 25.19
CA ASP A 95 -16.67 0.88 26.14
C ASP A 95 -15.22 0.95 25.61
N LYS A 96 -14.33 1.51 26.40
CA LYS A 96 -12.90 1.70 26.10
C LYS A 96 -12.16 0.41 25.73
N HIS A 97 -12.71 -0.74 26.13
CA HIS A 97 -12.10 -2.05 25.86
C HIS A 97 -12.49 -2.64 24.49
N TRP A 98 -13.46 -2.04 23.77
CA TRP A 98 -13.88 -2.55 22.47
C TRP A 98 -12.74 -2.70 21.46
N PRO A 99 -11.82 -1.75 21.29
CA PRO A 99 -10.72 -1.91 20.32
C PRO A 99 -9.86 -3.14 20.64
N SER A 100 -9.52 -3.34 21.91
CA SER A 100 -8.71 -4.49 22.32
C SER A 100 -9.46 -5.82 22.15
N ARG A 101 -10.76 -5.85 22.39
CA ARG A 101 -11.61 -7.04 22.18
C ARG A 101 -11.68 -7.40 20.69
N ILE A 102 -11.95 -6.44 19.81
CA ILE A 102 -11.99 -6.66 18.36
C ILE A 102 -10.63 -7.15 17.87
N LEU A 103 -9.56 -6.43 18.21
CA LEU A 103 -8.21 -6.75 17.73
C LEU A 103 -7.68 -8.08 18.28
N GLY A 104 -8.07 -8.45 19.51
CA GLY A 104 -7.71 -9.73 20.15
C GLY A 104 -8.64 -10.90 19.81
N ALA A 105 -9.77 -10.66 19.13
CA ALA A 105 -10.78 -11.69 18.86
C ALA A 105 -10.26 -12.85 18.01
N LEU A 106 -9.35 -12.57 17.08
CA LEU A 106 -8.82 -13.57 16.16
C LEU A 106 -7.33 -13.81 16.41
N PRO A 107 -6.83 -15.05 16.25
CA PRO A 107 -5.41 -15.34 16.22
C PRO A 107 -4.77 -14.73 14.97
N LYS A 108 -3.45 -14.47 15.00
CA LYS A 108 -2.72 -13.85 13.89
C LYS A 108 -2.93 -14.53 12.54
N ARG A 109 -3.01 -15.89 12.55
CA ARG A 109 -3.23 -16.66 11.31
C ARG A 109 -4.58 -16.33 10.66
N SER A 110 -5.62 -16.14 11.46
CA SER A 110 -6.95 -15.77 10.96
C SER A 110 -6.96 -14.34 10.42
N TRP A 111 -6.26 -13.40 11.06
CA TRP A 111 -6.11 -12.04 10.53
C TRP A 111 -5.40 -12.03 9.16
N LEU A 112 -4.28 -12.73 9.04
CA LEU A 112 -3.56 -12.83 7.76
C LEU A 112 -4.40 -13.55 6.69
N LYS A 113 -5.11 -14.62 7.06
CA LYS A 113 -6.01 -15.32 6.14
C LYS A 113 -7.07 -14.39 5.55
N ARG A 114 -7.59 -13.42 6.32
CA ARG A 114 -8.56 -12.44 5.84
C ARG A 114 -7.98 -11.47 4.83
N LEU A 115 -6.82 -10.89 5.11
CA LEU A 115 -6.12 -10.03 4.14
C LEU A 115 -5.91 -10.79 2.82
N ARG A 116 -5.40 -12.01 2.91
CA ARG A 116 -5.09 -12.87 1.79
C ARG A 116 -6.34 -13.27 1.00
N ARG A 117 -7.44 -13.55 1.70
CA ARG A 117 -8.72 -13.88 1.09
C ARG A 117 -9.31 -12.68 0.35
N LEU A 118 -9.34 -11.51 0.97
CA LEU A 118 -9.80 -10.27 0.33
C LEU A 118 -9.00 -9.96 -0.94
N ALA A 119 -7.66 -10.07 -0.86
CA ALA A 119 -6.82 -9.87 -2.03
C ALA A 119 -7.19 -10.83 -3.17
N LEU A 120 -7.46 -12.09 -2.86
CA LEU A 120 -7.82 -13.10 -3.84
C LEU A 120 -9.20 -12.86 -4.43
N GLU A 121 -10.19 -12.50 -3.61
CA GLU A 121 -11.55 -12.16 -4.04
C GLU A 121 -11.58 -10.98 -5.02
N VAL A 122 -10.64 -10.04 -4.88
CA VAL A 122 -10.48 -8.91 -5.79
C VAL A 122 -9.67 -9.29 -7.05
N LEU A 123 -8.55 -9.98 -6.86
CA LEU A 123 -7.61 -10.25 -7.95
C LEU A 123 -8.13 -11.32 -8.92
N ALA A 124 -8.84 -12.36 -8.43
CA ALA A 124 -9.26 -13.46 -9.27
C ALA A 124 -10.32 -13.06 -10.33
N PRO A 125 -11.40 -12.35 -9.99
CA PRO A 125 -12.34 -11.87 -11.00
C PRO A 125 -11.69 -10.91 -12.00
N LEU A 126 -10.87 -10.00 -11.51
CA LEU A 126 -10.17 -9.05 -12.36
C LEU A 126 -9.23 -9.74 -13.34
N TRP A 127 -8.49 -10.74 -12.87
CA TRP A 127 -7.62 -11.53 -13.74
C TRP A 127 -8.39 -12.22 -14.86
N ARG A 128 -9.48 -12.95 -14.52
CA ARG A 128 -10.33 -13.61 -15.53
C ARG A 128 -10.88 -12.61 -16.56
N HIS A 129 -11.32 -11.44 -16.07
CA HIS A 129 -11.79 -10.36 -16.94
C HIS A 129 -10.69 -9.85 -17.87
N VAL A 130 -9.49 -9.63 -17.38
CA VAL A 130 -8.37 -9.14 -18.19
C VAL A 130 -7.88 -10.21 -19.16
N ALA A 131 -7.79 -11.47 -18.73
CA ALA A 131 -7.36 -12.58 -19.57
C ALA A 131 -8.25 -12.79 -20.81
N SER A 132 -9.54 -12.45 -20.71
CA SER A 132 -10.49 -12.51 -21.84
C SER A 132 -10.38 -11.34 -22.83
N LYS A 133 -9.51 -10.34 -22.58
CA LYS A 133 -9.37 -9.14 -23.42
C LYS A 133 -8.25 -9.27 -24.45
N SER A 134 -8.23 -8.35 -25.41
CA SER A 134 -7.16 -8.26 -26.40
C SER A 134 -5.78 -8.05 -25.77
N PRO A 135 -4.68 -8.47 -26.40
CA PRO A 135 -3.32 -8.26 -25.90
C PRO A 135 -3.00 -6.79 -25.56
N ALA A 136 -3.51 -5.85 -26.34
CA ALA A 136 -3.33 -4.41 -26.09
C ALA A 136 -4.02 -3.98 -24.79
N THR A 137 -5.19 -4.53 -24.46
CA THR A 137 -5.87 -4.29 -23.19
C THR A 137 -5.14 -4.98 -22.05
N GLN A 138 -4.72 -6.23 -22.22
CA GLN A 138 -3.94 -6.96 -21.22
C GLN A 138 -2.66 -6.21 -20.85
N SER A 139 -1.97 -5.58 -21.82
CA SER A 139 -0.78 -4.79 -21.57
C SER A 139 -1.02 -3.56 -20.66
N ARG A 140 -2.23 -3.00 -20.66
CA ARG A 140 -2.62 -1.90 -19.77
C ARG A 140 -2.95 -2.35 -18.34
N TRP A 141 -3.27 -3.63 -18.15
CA TRP A 141 -3.65 -4.25 -16.88
C TRP A 141 -2.56 -5.17 -16.32
N GLN A 142 -1.35 -5.00 -16.79
CA GLN A 142 -0.23 -5.82 -16.33
C GLN A 142 -0.01 -5.70 -14.83
N TRP A 143 0.24 -6.83 -14.19
CA TRP A 143 0.54 -6.92 -12.76
C TRP A 143 2.02 -6.70 -12.50
N THR A 144 2.30 -5.98 -11.42
CA THR A 144 3.65 -5.85 -10.87
C THR A 144 3.55 -6.16 -9.38
N TRP A 145 4.35 -7.10 -8.95
CA TRP A 145 4.47 -7.44 -7.56
C TRP A 145 5.53 -6.53 -6.93
N VAL A 146 5.27 -6.02 -5.76
CA VAL A 146 6.18 -5.08 -5.10
C VAL A 146 6.44 -5.55 -3.69
N TRP A 147 7.71 -5.76 -3.34
CA TRP A 147 8.16 -5.97 -1.97
C TRP A 147 8.79 -4.69 -1.43
N ASP A 148 8.45 -4.40 -0.19
CA ASP A 148 9.21 -3.45 0.62
C ASP A 148 8.92 -3.67 2.10
N ASP A 149 9.77 -3.15 2.97
CA ASP A 149 9.59 -3.19 4.40
C ASP A 149 9.54 -1.79 5.00
N SER A 150 8.94 -1.70 6.17
CA SER A 150 8.91 -0.45 6.91
C SER A 150 8.91 -0.70 8.40
N VAL A 151 9.67 0.12 9.11
CA VAL A 151 9.67 0.13 10.57
C VAL A 151 8.51 0.97 11.06
N PHE A 152 7.61 0.37 11.83
CA PHE A 152 6.55 1.05 12.56
C PHE A 152 7.06 1.38 13.95
N HIS A 153 7.13 2.65 14.29
CA HIS A 153 7.58 3.09 15.59
C HIS A 153 6.75 2.47 16.72
N LYS A 154 7.42 1.86 17.68
CA LYS A 154 6.80 1.29 18.87
C LYS A 154 7.76 1.37 20.03
N TYR A 155 7.27 1.91 21.13
CA TYR A 155 8.01 2.00 22.37
C TYR A 155 7.52 0.93 23.35
N GLY A 156 8.43 0.47 24.22
CA GLY A 156 8.13 -0.50 25.27
C GLY A 156 8.47 -1.94 24.89
N GLU A 157 8.82 -2.71 25.91
CA GLU A 157 9.37 -4.08 25.80
C GLU A 157 8.30 -5.19 25.94
N GLN A 158 7.06 -4.81 26.28
CA GLN A 158 6.00 -5.78 26.56
C GLN A 158 5.52 -6.57 25.35
N LEU A 159 5.81 -6.09 24.14
CA LEU A 159 5.44 -6.77 22.92
C LEU A 159 6.71 -7.37 22.29
N GLY A 160 6.87 -8.70 22.33
CA GLY A 160 8.03 -9.43 21.80
C GLY A 160 8.29 -9.29 20.29
N LEU A 161 7.55 -8.41 19.61
CA LEU A 161 7.77 -8.04 18.21
C LEU A 161 8.61 -6.77 18.06
N VAL A 162 8.82 -6.02 19.15
CA VAL A 162 9.59 -4.79 19.13
C VAL A 162 11.08 -5.12 19.11
N GLY A 163 11.77 -4.52 18.16
CA GLY A 163 13.21 -4.67 18.00
C GLY A 163 13.88 -3.34 17.65
N ARG A 164 15.18 -3.39 17.41
CA ARG A 164 15.97 -2.25 16.93
C ARG A 164 16.29 -2.44 15.46
N TRP A 165 15.73 -1.60 14.62
CA TRP A 165 15.77 -1.73 13.18
C TRP A 165 16.34 -0.48 12.52
N TRP A 166 17.13 -0.66 11.46
CA TRP A 166 17.58 0.44 10.63
C TRP A 166 16.39 1.01 9.82
N SER A 167 16.17 2.31 9.94
CA SER A 167 15.18 3.03 9.15
C SER A 167 15.86 3.81 8.03
N GLY A 168 15.63 3.43 6.79
CA GLY A 168 16.11 4.17 5.61
C GLY A 168 15.57 5.60 5.56
N GLN A 169 14.32 5.81 5.98
CA GLN A 169 13.69 7.13 6.06
C GLN A 169 14.39 8.06 7.06
N HIS A 170 14.74 7.54 8.24
CA HIS A 170 15.33 8.34 9.32
C HIS A 170 16.86 8.26 9.39
N LYS A 171 17.50 7.47 8.53
CA LYS A 171 18.95 7.23 8.49
C LYS A 171 19.55 6.85 9.86
N ARG A 172 18.79 6.13 10.67
CA ARG A 172 19.20 5.68 12.02
C ARG A 172 18.47 4.41 12.45
N VAL A 173 18.97 3.77 13.49
CA VAL A 173 18.33 2.64 14.15
C VAL A 173 17.19 3.16 15.02
N LEU A 174 16.01 2.57 14.86
CA LEU A 174 14.79 2.92 15.60
C LEU A 174 14.27 1.72 16.38
N SER A 175 13.66 2.00 17.54
CA SER A 175 12.81 1.02 18.23
C SER A 175 11.48 0.92 17.52
N GLY A 176 11.07 -0.28 17.18
CA GLY A 176 9.82 -0.48 16.44
C GLY A 176 9.59 -1.92 16.00
N ILE A 177 8.65 -2.09 15.12
CA ILE A 177 8.27 -3.37 14.54
C ILE A 177 8.54 -3.28 13.03
N ASP A 178 9.36 -4.20 12.54
CA ASP A 178 9.70 -4.27 11.13
C ASP A 178 8.70 -5.16 10.38
N GLY A 179 7.96 -4.53 9.45
CA GLY A 179 6.90 -5.18 8.67
C GLY A 179 7.25 -5.25 7.19
N LEU A 180 7.31 -6.46 6.65
CA LEU A 180 7.45 -6.73 5.22
C LEU A 180 6.07 -6.81 4.59
N LEU A 181 5.85 -6.06 3.53
CA LEU A 181 4.60 -6.00 2.76
C LEU A 181 4.83 -6.52 1.34
N LEU A 182 3.86 -7.29 0.85
CA LEU A 182 3.76 -7.65 -0.55
C LEU A 182 2.50 -7.02 -1.15
N LEU A 183 2.68 -6.23 -2.20
CA LEU A 183 1.60 -5.63 -2.97
C LEU A 183 1.52 -6.23 -4.37
N VAL A 184 0.32 -6.18 -4.95
CA VAL A 184 0.11 -6.26 -6.40
C VAL A 184 -0.38 -4.91 -6.89
N VAL A 185 0.38 -4.32 -7.82
CA VAL A 185 0.03 -3.07 -8.49
C VAL A 185 -0.42 -3.41 -9.91
N ILE A 186 -1.63 -3.01 -10.27
CA ILE A 186 -2.25 -3.29 -11.56
C ILE A 186 -2.30 -2.03 -12.39
N GLY A 187 -1.87 -2.16 -13.65
CA GLY A 187 -1.71 -1.02 -14.53
C GLY A 187 -0.72 0.00 -13.93
N ASP A 188 -0.96 1.27 -14.10
CA ASP A 188 -0.13 2.33 -13.51
C ASP A 188 -0.74 2.83 -12.19
N GLY A 189 -1.00 1.91 -11.26
CA GLY A 189 -1.65 2.23 -9.98
C GLY A 189 -3.17 2.41 -10.08
N ARG A 190 -3.82 1.82 -11.09
CA ARG A 190 -5.29 1.76 -11.18
C ARG A 190 -5.89 1.01 -10.02
N LEU A 191 -5.20 -0.04 -9.59
CA LEU A 191 -5.53 -0.79 -8.40
C LEU A 191 -4.24 -1.20 -7.68
N VAL A 192 -4.23 -1.03 -6.36
CA VAL A 192 -3.11 -1.36 -5.47
C VAL A 192 -3.67 -2.27 -4.38
N VAL A 193 -3.25 -3.53 -4.39
CA VAL A 193 -3.80 -4.57 -3.53
C VAL A 193 -2.73 -5.10 -2.58
N PRO A 194 -2.85 -4.88 -1.27
CA PRO A 194 -2.02 -5.59 -0.28
C PRO A 194 -2.40 -7.08 -0.29
N VAL A 195 -1.45 -7.94 -0.64
CA VAL A 195 -1.73 -9.37 -0.80
C VAL A 195 -1.19 -10.23 0.33
N ASP A 196 -0.14 -9.76 0.99
CA ASP A 196 0.42 -10.44 2.16
C ASP A 196 1.24 -9.49 3.03
N PHE A 197 1.44 -9.89 4.29
CA PHE A 197 2.19 -9.12 5.27
C PHE A 197 2.89 -10.06 6.26
N ALA A 198 4.15 -9.76 6.60
CA ALA A 198 4.92 -10.49 7.61
C ALA A 198 5.60 -9.51 8.58
N ILE A 199 5.73 -9.90 9.84
CA ILE A 199 6.52 -9.15 10.83
C ILE A 199 7.82 -9.92 11.05
N ARG A 200 8.95 -9.22 10.89
CA ARG A 200 10.25 -9.76 11.23
C ARG A 200 10.43 -9.71 12.75
N ARG A 201 10.83 -10.82 13.34
CA ARG A 201 11.14 -10.88 14.78
C ARG A 201 12.58 -10.48 15.03
N PRO A 202 12.87 -9.74 16.12
CA PRO A 202 14.24 -9.35 16.46
C PRO A 202 15.11 -10.55 16.83
N ASP A 203 14.51 -11.53 17.49
CA ASP A 203 15.22 -12.75 17.96
C ASP A 203 14.43 -14.01 17.64
N PRO A 204 15.10 -15.16 17.45
CA PRO A 204 14.42 -16.44 17.32
C PRO A 204 13.69 -16.76 18.62
N VAL A 205 12.44 -17.18 18.50
CA VAL A 205 11.61 -17.60 19.65
C VAL A 205 11.99 -19.02 20.06
N GLY A 206 12.94 -19.14 21.00
CA GLY A 206 13.40 -20.39 21.56
C GLY A 206 14.58 -21.04 20.82
N PRO A 207 15.27 -21.98 21.45
CA PRO A 207 16.39 -22.70 20.85
C PRO A 207 15.96 -23.45 19.61
N GLY A 208 16.63 -23.20 18.47
CA GLY A 208 16.35 -23.87 17.20
C GLY A 208 15.17 -23.32 16.41
N ALA A 209 14.48 -22.28 16.85
CA ALA A 209 13.47 -21.61 16.02
C ALA A 209 14.14 -20.92 14.83
N PRO A 210 13.71 -21.21 13.59
CA PRO A 210 14.32 -20.57 12.42
C PRO A 210 14.03 -19.08 12.43
N CYS A 211 15.07 -18.28 12.59
CA CYS A 211 15.00 -16.85 12.32
C CYS A 211 14.83 -16.70 10.80
N ARG A 212 13.62 -16.45 10.34
CA ARG A 212 13.39 -16.12 8.93
C ARG A 212 13.83 -14.69 8.71
N ASP A 213 14.89 -14.53 7.97
CA ASP A 213 15.32 -13.22 7.48
C ASP A 213 14.28 -12.64 6.50
N LYS A 214 14.46 -11.41 6.13
CA LYS A 214 13.60 -10.66 5.21
C LYS A 214 13.44 -11.37 3.85
N LEU A 215 14.53 -11.93 3.32
CA LEU A 215 14.55 -12.59 2.00
C LEU A 215 13.81 -13.93 2.04
N SER A 216 13.96 -14.68 3.13
CA SER A 216 13.20 -15.92 3.36
C SER A 216 11.70 -15.67 3.47
N TRP A 217 11.28 -14.58 4.15
CA TRP A 217 9.89 -14.19 4.19
C TRP A 217 9.36 -13.76 2.81
N ALA A 218 10.16 -13.01 2.04
CA ALA A 218 9.78 -12.61 0.69
C ALA A 218 9.48 -13.84 -0.20
N ARG A 219 10.33 -14.88 -0.16
CA ARG A 219 10.10 -16.14 -0.88
C ARG A 219 8.79 -16.80 -0.46
N VAL A 220 8.61 -17.03 0.84
CA VAL A 220 7.40 -17.69 1.37
C VAL A 220 6.13 -16.94 0.99
N MET A 221 6.14 -15.62 1.07
CA MET A 221 4.98 -14.80 0.70
C MET A 221 4.65 -14.96 -0.79
N LEU A 222 5.66 -14.95 -1.66
CA LEU A 222 5.45 -15.16 -3.10
C LEU A 222 4.88 -16.55 -3.39
N ASP A 223 5.50 -17.60 -2.84
CA ASP A 223 5.08 -18.99 -3.04
C ASP A 223 3.63 -19.20 -2.63
N GLU A 224 3.29 -18.78 -1.42
CA GLU A 224 1.94 -18.95 -0.89
C GLU A 224 0.91 -18.19 -1.73
N ARG A 225 1.26 -17.00 -2.24
CA ARG A 225 0.33 -16.22 -3.06
C ARG A 225 0.19 -16.78 -4.47
N MET A 226 1.29 -17.16 -5.12
CA MET A 226 1.26 -17.82 -6.43
C MET A 226 0.52 -19.17 -6.36
N ALA A 227 0.76 -19.97 -5.33
CA ALA A 227 0.04 -21.22 -5.12
C ALA A 227 -1.47 -20.98 -4.86
N ALA A 228 -1.82 -19.94 -4.11
CA ALA A 228 -3.23 -19.59 -3.89
C ALA A 228 -3.94 -19.21 -5.19
N LEU A 229 -3.33 -18.37 -6.03
CA LEU A 229 -3.89 -17.98 -7.33
C LEU A 229 -4.09 -19.20 -8.24
N ARG A 230 -3.10 -20.09 -8.32
CA ARG A 230 -3.19 -21.33 -9.11
C ARG A 230 -4.33 -22.25 -8.63
N ARG A 231 -4.48 -22.41 -7.29
CA ARG A 231 -5.59 -23.20 -6.71
C ARG A 231 -6.98 -22.64 -7.04
N HIS A 232 -7.07 -21.35 -7.35
CA HIS A 232 -8.31 -20.73 -7.85
C HIS A 232 -8.47 -20.80 -9.36
N GLY A 233 -7.69 -21.66 -10.03
CA GLY A 233 -7.77 -21.89 -11.47
C GLY A 233 -7.27 -20.72 -12.32
N LEU A 234 -6.35 -19.90 -11.77
CA LEU A 234 -5.79 -18.76 -12.49
C LEU A 234 -4.44 -19.14 -13.09
N GLU A 235 -4.33 -19.04 -14.39
CA GLU A 235 -3.05 -19.03 -15.10
C GLU A 235 -2.38 -17.68 -14.90
N VAL A 236 -1.66 -17.52 -13.81
CA VAL A 236 -0.93 -16.29 -13.52
C VAL A 236 0.35 -16.26 -14.32
N PRO A 237 0.59 -15.20 -15.12
CA PRO A 237 1.85 -15.09 -15.84
C PRO A 237 3.03 -15.01 -14.87
N ALA A 238 4.21 -15.28 -15.40
CA ALA A 238 5.46 -15.13 -14.68
C ALA A 238 5.51 -13.78 -13.94
N PRO A 239 5.77 -13.78 -12.61
CA PRO A 239 5.69 -12.56 -11.83
C PRO A 239 6.81 -11.60 -12.19
N ILE A 240 6.46 -10.34 -12.42
CA ILE A 240 7.43 -9.26 -12.48
C ILE A 240 7.43 -8.61 -11.11
N MET A 241 8.52 -8.84 -10.37
CA MET A 241 8.74 -8.35 -9.03
C MET A 241 9.56 -7.07 -9.07
N VAL A 242 9.24 -6.13 -8.19
CA VAL A 242 10.03 -4.91 -8.00
C VAL A 242 10.31 -4.74 -6.51
N ALA A 243 11.54 -4.44 -6.17
CA ALA A 243 11.96 -4.22 -4.78
C ALA A 243 13.14 -3.25 -4.70
N ASP A 244 13.41 -2.70 -3.53
CA ASP A 244 14.57 -1.83 -3.32
C ASP A 244 15.91 -2.60 -3.41
N SER A 245 17.02 -1.88 -3.30
CA SER A 245 18.36 -2.46 -3.38
C SER A 245 18.69 -3.44 -2.23
N TRP A 246 17.90 -3.47 -1.15
CA TRP A 246 18.06 -4.45 -0.07
C TRP A 246 17.65 -5.87 -0.47
N PHE A 247 16.78 -6.00 -1.48
CA PHE A 247 16.37 -7.28 -2.04
C PHE A 247 17.26 -7.74 -3.19
N SER A 248 18.34 -7.03 -3.49
CA SER A 248 19.30 -7.40 -4.53
C SER A 248 20.22 -8.56 -4.08
N ASP A 249 19.61 -9.68 -3.73
CA ASP A 249 20.28 -10.94 -3.39
C ASP A 249 20.25 -11.87 -4.59
N SER A 250 21.40 -12.44 -4.96
CA SER A 250 21.51 -13.30 -6.14
C SER A 250 20.64 -14.56 -6.03
N LYS A 251 20.58 -15.16 -4.84
CA LYS A 251 19.78 -16.36 -4.61
C LYS A 251 18.29 -16.06 -4.70
N LEU A 252 17.85 -14.86 -4.25
CA LEU A 252 16.47 -14.44 -4.41
C LEU A 252 16.13 -14.17 -5.87
N MET A 253 17.02 -13.50 -6.62
CA MET A 253 16.81 -13.24 -8.04
C MET A 253 16.74 -14.52 -8.86
N GLN A 254 17.65 -15.45 -8.62
CA GLN A 254 17.64 -16.79 -9.24
C GLN A 254 16.37 -17.56 -8.87
N TYR A 255 15.99 -17.54 -7.59
CA TYR A 255 14.78 -18.20 -7.13
C TYR A 255 13.51 -17.71 -7.85
N VAL A 256 13.34 -16.38 -8.01
CA VAL A 256 12.22 -15.82 -8.76
C VAL A 256 12.26 -16.25 -10.23
N GLY A 257 13.46 -16.29 -10.84
CA GLY A 257 13.66 -16.72 -12.22
C GLY A 257 13.39 -18.20 -12.43
N GLU A 258 13.98 -19.06 -11.62
CA GLU A 258 13.94 -20.52 -11.81
C GLU A 258 12.62 -21.12 -11.32
N THR A 259 12.13 -20.73 -10.14
CA THR A 259 10.93 -21.32 -9.54
C THR A 259 9.64 -20.78 -10.14
N HIS A 260 9.61 -19.50 -10.46
CA HIS A 260 8.41 -18.81 -10.93
C HIS A 260 8.48 -18.34 -12.38
N GLN A 261 9.59 -18.58 -13.08
CA GLN A 261 9.85 -18.03 -14.43
C GLN A 261 9.72 -16.49 -14.47
N GLY A 262 9.91 -15.84 -13.31
CA GLY A 262 9.68 -14.43 -13.09
C GLY A 262 10.91 -13.57 -13.29
N THR A 263 10.74 -12.27 -13.12
CA THR A 263 11.84 -11.31 -13.13
C THR A 263 11.81 -10.51 -11.85
N LEU A 264 12.91 -10.47 -11.10
CA LEU A 264 13.08 -9.54 -9.97
C LEU A 264 13.91 -8.34 -10.45
N LEU A 265 13.31 -7.18 -10.44
CA LEU A 265 13.89 -5.90 -10.80
C LEU A 265 14.19 -5.10 -9.54
N VAL A 266 15.44 -4.71 -9.36
CA VAL A 266 15.91 -3.94 -8.20
C VAL A 266 16.71 -2.74 -8.65
N GLU A 267 16.86 -1.75 -7.78
CA GLU A 267 17.85 -0.70 -7.95
C GLU A 267 19.24 -1.26 -7.63
N GLY A 268 20.21 -0.99 -8.49
CA GLY A 268 21.55 -1.50 -8.31
C GLY A 268 22.37 -0.65 -7.35
N LYS A 269 23.28 -1.29 -6.61
CA LYS A 269 24.21 -0.61 -5.69
C LYS A 269 25.44 -0.09 -6.43
N GLN A 270 25.91 1.08 -6.06
CA GLN A 270 27.10 1.70 -6.65
C GLN A 270 28.39 0.86 -6.49
N SER A 271 28.43 -0.02 -5.49
CA SER A 271 29.56 -0.92 -5.23
C SER A 271 29.62 -2.16 -6.10
N TYR A 272 28.57 -2.49 -6.88
CA TYR A 272 28.55 -3.68 -7.72
C TYR A 272 29.54 -3.58 -8.88
N ILE A 273 30.11 -4.72 -9.26
CA ILE A 273 31.08 -4.83 -10.36
C ILE A 273 30.46 -5.64 -11.49
N PHE A 274 30.62 -5.14 -12.71
CA PHE A 274 30.13 -5.75 -13.92
C PHE A 274 31.23 -5.84 -14.97
N THR A 275 31.18 -6.88 -15.80
CA THR A 275 31.97 -6.99 -17.02
C THR A 275 31.04 -6.77 -18.20
N LEU A 276 31.31 -5.72 -18.96
CA LEU A 276 30.56 -5.38 -20.17
C LEU A 276 30.88 -6.34 -21.32
N ALA A 277 30.10 -6.32 -22.41
CA ALA A 277 30.29 -7.19 -23.57
C ALA A 277 31.66 -7.04 -24.26
N ASN A 278 32.31 -5.89 -24.13
CA ASN A 278 33.68 -5.64 -24.62
C ASN A 278 34.78 -6.10 -23.64
N GLY A 279 34.43 -6.83 -22.55
CA GLY A 279 35.37 -7.29 -21.54
C GLY A 279 35.76 -6.24 -20.48
N HIS A 280 35.32 -4.99 -20.62
CA HIS A 280 35.68 -3.93 -19.70
C HIS A 280 34.94 -4.08 -18.37
N LYS A 281 35.68 -4.01 -17.24
CA LYS A 281 35.13 -4.05 -15.89
C LYS A 281 34.76 -2.65 -15.41
N VAL A 282 33.51 -2.50 -14.96
CA VAL A 282 32.96 -1.22 -14.47
C VAL A 282 32.29 -1.43 -13.11
N LYS A 283 32.36 -0.42 -12.26
CA LYS A 283 31.56 -0.37 -11.01
C LYS A 283 30.19 0.26 -11.30
N GLY A 284 29.21 -0.01 -10.44
CA GLY A 284 27.89 0.61 -10.52
C GLY A 284 27.94 2.14 -10.49
N HIS A 285 28.83 2.72 -9.71
CA HIS A 285 29.10 4.17 -9.71
C HIS A 285 29.50 4.67 -11.11
N ASP A 286 30.46 4.00 -11.75
CA ASP A 286 30.98 4.41 -13.06
C ASP A 286 29.92 4.26 -14.17
N LEU A 287 28.96 3.33 -14.00
CA LEU A 287 27.82 3.21 -14.89
C LEU A 287 26.93 4.45 -14.87
N ILE A 288 26.71 5.01 -13.68
CA ILE A 288 25.88 6.20 -13.48
C ILE A 288 26.57 7.45 -14.02
N GLU A 289 27.87 7.62 -13.77
CA GLU A 289 28.63 8.79 -14.16
C GLU A 289 29.16 8.77 -15.60
N GLY A 290 29.08 7.60 -16.25
CA GLY A 290 29.64 7.39 -17.60
C GLY A 290 29.12 8.39 -18.63
N LYS A 291 30.07 9.09 -19.29
CA LYS A 291 29.78 10.09 -20.32
C LYS A 291 29.61 9.46 -21.72
N MET A 292 29.95 8.20 -21.90
CA MET A 292 30.05 7.52 -23.18
C MET A 292 28.80 6.74 -23.61
N TRP A 293 27.67 6.92 -22.89
CA TRP A 293 26.48 6.16 -23.18
C TRP A 293 25.67 6.76 -24.33
N GLN A 294 25.17 5.91 -25.24
CA GLN A 294 24.19 6.30 -26.25
C GLN A 294 22.78 6.32 -25.63
N TRP A 295 22.38 7.48 -25.18
CA TRP A 295 21.10 7.69 -24.53
C TRP A 295 19.95 7.57 -25.53
N ARG A 296 18.87 6.89 -25.11
CA ARG A 296 17.60 6.82 -25.83
C ARG A 296 16.52 7.47 -24.98
N GLN A 297 15.65 8.24 -25.60
CA GLN A 297 14.50 8.81 -24.92
C GLN A 297 13.41 7.77 -24.72
N SER A 298 12.77 7.79 -23.56
CA SER A 298 11.62 6.93 -23.27
C SER A 298 10.44 7.30 -24.19
N PRO A 299 9.80 6.33 -24.87
CA PRO A 299 8.65 6.62 -25.72
C PRO A 299 7.39 7.00 -24.93
N TRP A 300 7.37 6.75 -23.62
CA TRP A 300 6.19 6.96 -22.79
C TRP A 300 6.33 8.13 -21.80
N GLU A 301 7.56 8.60 -21.58
CA GLU A 301 7.88 9.60 -20.56
C GLU A 301 8.83 10.65 -21.15
N PRO A 302 8.31 11.79 -21.60
CA PRO A 302 9.13 12.89 -22.09
C PRO A 302 10.16 13.35 -21.06
N GLY A 303 11.40 13.56 -21.50
CA GLY A 303 12.50 13.97 -20.61
C GLY A 303 13.20 12.83 -19.86
N VAL A 304 12.71 11.61 -19.92
CA VAL A 304 13.38 10.43 -19.36
C VAL A 304 14.25 9.78 -20.42
N TYR A 305 15.54 9.65 -20.13
CA TYR A 305 16.51 8.99 -20.98
C TYR A 305 17.01 7.71 -20.34
N TYR A 306 17.38 6.73 -21.16
CA TYR A 306 17.89 5.46 -20.67
C TYR A 306 18.96 4.87 -21.58
N VAL A 307 19.76 3.99 -20.98
CA VAL A 307 20.69 3.10 -21.65
C VAL A 307 20.43 1.67 -21.17
N ARG A 308 20.34 0.71 -22.10
CA ARG A 308 20.24 -0.73 -21.76
C ARG A 308 21.55 -1.41 -22.08
N LEU A 309 22.08 -2.12 -21.09
CA LEU A 309 23.31 -2.91 -21.21
C LEU A 309 23.03 -4.37 -20.88
N ARG A 310 23.76 -5.27 -21.51
CA ARG A 310 23.97 -6.63 -21.07
C ARG A 310 25.37 -6.73 -20.47
N ALA A 311 25.47 -7.33 -19.31
CA ALA A 311 26.75 -7.46 -18.62
C ALA A 311 26.80 -8.78 -17.84
N THR A 312 27.99 -9.17 -17.43
CA THR A 312 28.20 -10.31 -16.53
C THR A 312 28.61 -9.76 -15.17
N SER A 313 27.94 -10.23 -14.12
CA SER A 313 28.33 -9.94 -12.74
C SER A 313 28.93 -11.19 -12.11
N PRO A 314 30.01 -11.08 -11.32
CA PRO A 314 30.53 -12.23 -10.56
C PRO A 314 29.52 -12.84 -9.61
N THR A 315 28.57 -12.02 -9.12
CA THR A 315 27.56 -12.44 -8.14
C THR A 315 26.27 -12.96 -8.78
N TYR A 316 25.86 -12.36 -9.91
CA TYR A 316 24.53 -12.59 -10.51
C TYR A 316 24.58 -13.35 -11.84
N GLY A 317 25.78 -13.57 -12.41
CA GLY A 317 25.90 -14.11 -13.77
C GLY A 317 25.48 -13.07 -14.84
N GLN A 318 24.77 -13.53 -15.84
CA GLN A 318 24.26 -12.65 -16.92
C GLN A 318 23.12 -11.74 -16.41
N VAL A 319 23.28 -10.45 -16.61
CA VAL A 319 22.35 -9.43 -16.12
C VAL A 319 21.96 -8.42 -17.20
N THR A 320 20.77 -7.91 -17.07
CA THR A 320 20.30 -6.71 -17.78
C THR A 320 20.41 -5.52 -16.84
N ILE A 321 21.06 -4.47 -17.30
CA ILE A 321 21.21 -3.18 -16.61
C ILE A 321 20.48 -2.13 -17.42
N VAL A 322 19.68 -1.29 -16.75
CA VAL A 322 19.05 -0.11 -17.37
C VAL A 322 19.44 1.12 -16.58
N ILE A 323 20.33 1.94 -17.14
CA ILE A 323 20.69 3.23 -16.55
C ILE A 323 19.60 4.22 -16.93
N VAL A 324 19.15 5.01 -15.95
CA VAL A 324 18.05 5.96 -16.10
C VAL A 324 18.56 7.36 -15.74
N ASP A 325 18.24 8.32 -16.59
CA ASP A 325 18.51 9.75 -16.40
C ASP A 325 17.18 10.50 -16.54
N GLU A 326 16.76 11.17 -15.48
CA GLU A 326 15.50 11.90 -15.46
C GLU A 326 15.65 13.28 -14.79
N PRO A 327 14.91 14.30 -15.25
CA PRO A 327 15.04 15.65 -14.73
C PRO A 327 14.76 15.72 -13.22
N GLY A 328 15.65 16.38 -12.49
CA GLY A 328 15.49 16.64 -11.05
C GLY A 328 15.76 15.46 -10.12
N GLN A 329 16.28 14.36 -10.65
CA GLN A 329 16.73 13.21 -9.86
C GLN A 329 18.17 12.84 -10.20
N ASP A 330 18.87 12.23 -9.24
CA ASP A 330 20.17 11.63 -9.49
C ASP A 330 19.99 10.42 -10.43
N ARG A 331 20.97 10.21 -11.31
CA ARG A 331 21.01 9.02 -12.15
C ARG A 331 21.08 7.77 -11.29
N PHE A 332 20.36 6.75 -11.70
CA PHE A 332 20.36 5.44 -11.07
C PHE A 332 20.36 4.34 -12.12
N TYR A 333 20.59 3.11 -11.72
CA TYR A 333 20.42 1.99 -12.62
C TYR A 333 19.59 0.88 -12.01
N LEU A 334 18.82 0.24 -12.86
CA LEU A 334 18.01 -0.93 -12.57
C LEU A 334 18.77 -2.17 -12.96
N LEU A 335 18.64 -3.21 -12.14
CA LEU A 335 19.30 -4.50 -12.30
C LEU A 335 18.27 -5.63 -12.25
N CYS A 336 18.33 -6.54 -13.20
CA CYS A 336 17.64 -7.84 -13.16
C CYS A 336 18.50 -8.91 -13.85
N LEU A 337 18.17 -10.16 -13.65
CA LEU A 337 18.71 -11.23 -14.48
C LEU A 337 18.31 -11.00 -15.95
N GLU A 338 18.91 -11.76 -16.86
CA GLU A 338 18.59 -11.60 -18.28
C GLU A 338 17.08 -11.70 -18.54
N THR A 339 16.55 -10.77 -19.31
CA THR A 339 15.12 -10.65 -19.56
C THR A 339 14.81 -10.19 -20.98
N THR A 340 13.67 -10.64 -21.50
CA THR A 340 13.13 -10.20 -22.80
C THR A 340 12.43 -8.83 -22.71
N LEU A 341 12.15 -8.31 -21.51
CA LEU A 341 11.52 -7.02 -21.33
C LEU A 341 12.40 -5.89 -21.87
N SER A 342 11.80 -4.95 -22.59
CA SER A 342 12.50 -3.75 -23.04
C SER A 342 12.82 -2.79 -21.88
N ALA A 343 13.82 -1.92 -22.06
CA ALA A 343 14.17 -0.94 -21.02
C ALA A 343 13.00 -0.03 -20.62
N PRO A 344 12.19 0.54 -21.55
CA PRO A 344 11.00 1.29 -21.15
C PRO A 344 9.99 0.46 -20.34
N GLN A 345 9.81 -0.83 -20.67
CA GLN A 345 8.95 -1.71 -19.86
C GLN A 345 9.50 -1.89 -18.44
N LEU A 346 10.81 -2.09 -18.28
CA LEU A 346 11.45 -2.20 -16.97
C LEU A 346 11.31 -0.91 -16.16
N ILE A 347 11.56 0.25 -16.76
CA ILE A 347 11.39 1.56 -16.11
C ILE A 347 9.94 1.75 -15.65
N ARG A 348 8.97 1.47 -16.50
CA ARG A 348 7.55 1.57 -16.15
C ARG A 348 7.16 0.62 -15.01
N ARG A 349 7.77 -0.58 -14.95
CA ARG A 349 7.57 -1.51 -13.83
C ARG A 349 8.18 -0.97 -12.54
N TRP A 350 9.40 -0.46 -12.64
CA TRP A 350 10.09 0.14 -11.50
C TRP A 350 9.30 1.27 -10.85
N ARG A 351 8.71 2.14 -11.62
CA ARG A 351 7.90 3.25 -11.10
C ARG A 351 6.71 2.81 -10.25
N ARG A 352 6.24 1.58 -10.44
CA ARG A 352 5.15 1.02 -9.62
C ARG A 352 5.58 0.73 -8.19
N ARG A 353 6.89 0.73 -7.91
CA ARG A 353 7.41 0.62 -6.55
C ARG A 353 6.93 1.76 -5.66
N THR A 354 6.78 2.96 -6.18
CA THR A 354 6.30 4.10 -5.39
C THR A 354 4.95 3.87 -4.71
N TRP A 355 4.12 2.96 -5.23
CA TRP A 355 2.83 2.66 -4.62
C TRP A 355 2.94 2.00 -3.24
N ILE A 356 3.99 1.23 -2.97
CA ILE A 356 4.19 0.66 -1.63
C ILE A 356 4.55 1.74 -0.62
N GLU A 357 5.30 2.76 -1.04
CA GLU A 357 5.61 3.93 -0.23
C GLU A 357 4.34 4.74 0.11
N PHE A 358 3.42 4.89 -0.87
CA PHE A 358 2.11 5.50 -0.62
C PHE A 358 1.28 4.68 0.37
N VAL A 359 1.30 3.35 0.29
CA VAL A 359 0.61 2.49 1.26
C VAL A 359 1.21 2.67 2.65
N PHE A 360 2.53 2.63 2.81
CA PHE A 360 3.18 2.87 4.10
C PHE A 360 2.90 4.27 4.64
N ARG A 361 2.92 5.29 3.80
CA ARG A 361 2.54 6.66 4.19
C ARG A 361 1.08 6.72 4.66
N THR A 362 0.16 6.10 3.96
CA THR A 362 -1.25 6.00 4.36
C THR A 362 -1.39 5.31 5.71
N LEU A 363 -0.71 4.18 5.92
CA LEU A 363 -0.72 3.45 7.17
C LEU A 363 -0.20 4.31 8.33
N LYS A 364 0.97 4.94 8.17
CA LYS A 364 1.64 5.69 9.24
C LYS A 364 0.94 7.01 9.56
N HIS A 365 0.64 7.81 8.54
CA HIS A 365 0.17 9.18 8.74
C HIS A 365 -1.35 9.32 8.72
N LEU A 366 -2.04 8.65 7.80
CA LEU A 366 -3.48 8.81 7.66
C LEU A 366 -4.26 7.86 8.56
N LEU A 367 -3.80 6.61 8.71
CA LEU A 367 -4.44 5.61 9.55
C LEU A 367 -3.81 5.48 10.95
N ALA A 368 -2.78 6.27 11.25
CA ALA A 368 -2.13 6.35 12.56
C ALA A 368 -1.75 4.96 13.14
N THR A 369 -1.18 4.09 12.29
CA THR A 369 -0.81 2.71 12.68
C THR A 369 0.15 2.68 13.87
N GLU A 370 1.04 3.67 13.97
CA GLU A 370 2.04 3.76 15.05
C GLU A 370 1.43 4.16 16.41
N ALA A 371 0.21 4.73 16.42
CA ALA A 371 -0.52 5.08 17.64
C ALA A 371 -1.15 3.86 18.36
N CYS A 372 -0.87 2.65 17.90
CA CYS A 372 -1.37 1.41 18.48
C CYS A 372 -0.81 1.16 19.89
N GLN A 373 -1.69 0.90 20.85
CA GLN A 373 -1.33 0.67 22.26
C GLN A 373 -1.54 -0.80 22.73
N VAL A 374 -1.86 -1.71 21.80
CA VAL A 374 -2.04 -3.12 22.13
C VAL A 374 -0.73 -3.77 22.57
N ARG A 375 -0.85 -4.76 23.49
CA ARG A 375 0.29 -5.44 24.12
C ARG A 375 0.42 -6.91 23.74
N SER A 376 -0.59 -7.49 23.06
CA SER A 376 -0.52 -8.87 22.57
C SER A 376 -0.18 -8.93 21.08
N GLU A 377 0.54 -9.97 20.69
CA GLU A 377 0.92 -10.21 19.29
C GLU A 377 -0.31 -10.34 18.39
N ASN A 378 -1.32 -11.12 18.81
CA ASN A 378 -2.54 -11.30 18.02
C ASN A 378 -3.27 -9.99 17.78
N ALA A 379 -3.41 -9.14 18.81
CA ALA A 379 -4.05 -7.86 18.68
C ALA A 379 -3.25 -6.89 17.79
N TYR A 380 -1.92 -6.97 17.83
CA TYR A 380 -1.08 -6.15 16.96
C TYR A 380 -1.21 -6.58 15.48
N TYR A 381 -1.24 -7.90 15.20
CA TYR A 381 -1.55 -8.39 13.85
C TYR A 381 -2.95 -7.96 13.41
N GLY A 382 -3.96 -8.05 14.29
CA GLY A 382 -5.30 -7.53 14.00
C GLY A 382 -5.30 -6.06 13.65
N HIS A 383 -4.56 -5.26 14.41
CA HIS A 383 -4.41 -3.83 14.15
C HIS A 383 -3.79 -3.56 12.77
N LEU A 384 -2.65 -4.18 12.45
CA LEU A 384 -1.99 -3.98 11.16
C LEU A 384 -2.84 -4.45 9.98
N VAL A 385 -3.45 -5.64 10.10
CA VAL A 385 -4.30 -6.18 9.02
C VAL A 385 -5.52 -5.30 8.78
N LEU A 386 -6.21 -4.84 9.83
CA LEU A 386 -7.33 -3.91 9.66
C LEU A 386 -6.90 -2.59 9.02
N ARG A 387 -5.70 -2.08 9.35
CA ARG A 387 -5.15 -0.88 8.70
C ARG A 387 -4.80 -1.13 7.23
N LEU A 388 -4.23 -2.30 6.91
CA LEU A 388 -3.95 -2.69 5.52
C LEU A 388 -5.24 -2.83 4.70
N ILE A 389 -6.26 -3.48 5.25
CA ILE A 389 -7.59 -3.56 4.63
C ILE A 389 -8.17 -2.14 4.47
N GLY A 390 -8.09 -1.32 5.50
CA GLY A 390 -8.54 0.07 5.45
C GLY A 390 -7.81 0.89 4.39
N SER A 391 -6.51 0.77 4.28
CA SER A 391 -5.74 1.45 3.23
C SER A 391 -6.19 0.98 1.85
N PHE A 392 -6.43 -0.33 1.68
CA PHE A 392 -6.93 -0.88 0.43
C PHE A 392 -8.32 -0.34 0.06
N ILE A 393 -9.26 -0.27 1.01
CA ILE A 393 -10.58 0.33 0.80
C ILE A 393 -10.46 1.78 0.33
N LEU A 394 -9.60 2.57 0.97
CA LEU A 394 -9.38 3.96 0.58
C LEU A 394 -8.78 4.08 -0.83
N PHE A 395 -7.82 3.22 -1.19
CA PHE A 395 -7.28 3.16 -2.56
C PHE A 395 -8.36 2.75 -3.56
N TYR A 396 -9.16 1.74 -3.25
CA TYR A 396 -10.26 1.29 -4.09
C TYR A 396 -11.30 2.40 -4.29
N THR A 397 -11.71 3.06 -3.20
CA THR A 397 -12.62 4.21 -3.26
C THR A 397 -12.08 5.31 -4.17
N ALA A 398 -10.84 5.73 -3.95
CA ALA A 398 -10.24 6.82 -4.72
C ALA A 398 -10.05 6.47 -6.21
N ARG A 399 -9.59 5.27 -6.52
CA ARG A 399 -9.17 4.90 -7.87
C ARG A 399 -10.25 4.22 -8.70
N VAL A 400 -11.08 3.39 -8.07
CA VAL A 400 -12.11 2.61 -8.77
C VAL A 400 -13.44 3.36 -8.74
N ILE A 401 -13.93 3.71 -7.57
CA ILE A 401 -15.24 4.36 -7.43
C ILE A 401 -15.18 5.81 -7.88
N CYS A 402 -14.26 6.59 -7.32
CA CYS A 402 -14.09 8.01 -7.68
C CYS A 402 -13.29 8.22 -8.98
N LYS A 403 -12.79 7.17 -9.61
CA LYS A 403 -12.01 7.23 -10.88
C LYS A 403 -10.85 8.24 -10.83
N GLY A 404 -10.25 8.44 -9.67
CA GLY A 404 -9.17 9.40 -9.44
C GLY A 404 -9.59 10.86 -9.28
N HIS A 405 -10.91 11.17 -9.25
CA HIS A 405 -11.40 12.53 -9.00
C HIS A 405 -11.23 12.99 -7.54
N LEU A 406 -11.01 12.06 -6.62
CA LEU A 406 -10.68 12.33 -5.22
C LEU A 406 -9.42 11.57 -4.84
N THR A 407 -8.52 12.23 -4.13
CA THR A 407 -7.38 11.60 -3.48
C THR A 407 -7.82 10.95 -2.16
N ILE A 408 -6.98 10.07 -1.60
CA ILE A 408 -7.23 9.46 -0.29
C ILE A 408 -7.30 10.53 0.80
N GLU A 409 -6.39 11.49 0.75
CA GLU A 409 -6.34 12.62 1.68
C GLU A 409 -7.62 13.45 1.63
N GLU A 410 -8.13 13.73 0.42
CA GLU A 410 -9.40 14.46 0.25
C GLU A 410 -10.60 13.68 0.77
N ILE A 411 -10.65 12.35 0.54
CA ILE A 411 -11.70 11.49 1.10
C ILE A 411 -11.70 11.58 2.63
N ILE A 412 -10.54 11.37 3.26
CA ILE A 412 -10.39 11.44 4.71
C ILE A 412 -10.74 12.84 5.23
N PHE A 413 -10.23 13.89 4.58
CA PHE A 413 -10.50 15.28 4.98
C PHE A 413 -11.98 15.58 4.97
N ARG A 414 -12.69 15.21 3.90
CA ARG A 414 -14.14 15.47 3.76
C ARG A 414 -14.96 14.71 4.77
N LEU A 415 -14.66 13.42 4.98
CA LEU A 415 -15.37 12.59 5.96
C LEU A 415 -15.09 13.03 7.41
N LYS A 416 -13.88 13.47 7.71
CA LYS A 416 -13.52 14.00 9.04
C LYS A 416 -14.31 15.24 9.42
N HIS A 417 -14.60 16.11 8.46
CA HIS A 417 -15.33 17.35 8.70
C HIS A 417 -16.86 17.18 8.74
N ASP A 418 -17.38 16.08 8.21
CA ASP A 418 -18.80 15.77 8.26
C ASP A 418 -19.07 14.27 8.41
N TRP A 419 -18.55 13.70 9.51
CA TRP A 419 -18.64 12.28 9.86
C TRP A 419 -20.10 11.77 9.96
N ARG A 420 -21.11 12.64 10.04
CA ARG A 420 -22.53 12.27 10.03
C ARG A 420 -22.94 11.52 8.76
N PHE A 421 -22.20 11.67 7.67
CA PHE A 421 -22.41 10.91 6.45
C PHE A 421 -21.82 9.49 6.48
N VAL A 422 -20.95 9.19 7.43
CA VAL A 422 -20.57 7.81 7.73
C VAL A 422 -21.60 7.28 8.71
N ASP A 423 -22.82 7.05 8.22
CA ASP A 423 -23.89 6.48 9.04
C ASP A 423 -23.57 5.02 9.31
N LEU A 424 -22.95 4.77 10.46
CA LEU A 424 -22.60 3.42 10.90
C LEU A 424 -23.85 2.57 11.18
N GLU A 425 -25.02 3.18 11.42
CA GLU A 425 -26.28 2.47 11.62
C GLU A 425 -26.86 2.00 10.28
N ALA A 426 -26.70 2.79 9.20
CA ALA A 426 -27.07 2.36 7.85
C ALA A 426 -26.20 1.19 7.37
N LEU A 427 -24.90 1.21 7.66
CA LEU A 427 -23.99 0.08 7.37
C LEU A 427 -24.38 -1.21 8.11
N GLU A 428 -24.94 -1.10 9.31
CA GLU A 428 -25.38 -2.26 10.10
C GLU A 428 -26.70 -2.86 9.59
N LEU A 429 -27.61 -2.03 9.11
CA LEU A 429 -28.87 -2.48 8.54
C LEU A 429 -28.67 -3.24 7.22
N GLN A 430 -27.71 -2.83 6.40
CA GLN A 430 -27.36 -3.51 5.15
C GLN A 430 -26.61 -4.84 5.38
N ALA A 431 -25.87 -4.99 6.47
CA ALA A 431 -25.18 -6.24 6.80
C ALA A 431 -26.11 -7.34 7.32
N LEU A 432 -27.33 -6.98 7.71
CA LEU A 432 -28.36 -7.88 8.24
C LEU A 432 -29.41 -8.30 7.20
N SER A 433 -29.44 -7.62 6.05
CA SER A 433 -30.25 -7.99 4.87
C SER A 433 -29.46 -8.89 3.92
#